data_f67898351c0b0571be20b8d1ac9b7286
#
_entry.id   f67898351c0b0571be20b8d1ac9b7286
#
_cell.length_a   1.000
_cell.length_b   1.000
_cell.length_c   1.000
_cell.angle_alpha   90.00
_cell.angle_beta   90.00
_cell.angle_gamma   90.00
#
_symmetry.space_group_name_H-M   'P 1'
#
loop_
_entity.id
_entity.type
_entity.pdbx_description
1 polymer ?
#
loop_
_entity_poly.entity_id
_entity_poly.type
_entity_poly.pdbx_seq_one_letter_code
_entity_poly.pdbx_strand_id
1 'polypeptide(L)'
;MWMVAEACILMHRHKRMRLAGVVIALGLLQGCFGAPSINDTMDEYTTRLSRVLESPLAEAALPDASLPNSAPADETLEGEAHSTLQLDATLALPSQTYPSLTALGNKVTALNINIREFYAIQDCELGRIVAERNTALGKTQLPSQRLQYEHQLLNALAKCETTLKEAQNRTAATVAEWRKQKRSQYMNVWANVVQTSSEMKLGLSMASSPLQANGNKDAKASVSALNFINGLAKTAQSQGVVEYELEQQLQIIASSRLPAKLWQTQAILNNRLALLNQVLAPALNDVKCENGTNSDKATILRNVFYLYFIEEIQPIASTLNSYHYQLQPLWEQWAENTALSVPFKAHIRTHAVDNFTQYSATMKAHVTLWQNFLGRCNLSPTAP
;
A
#
# COMPACT_ATOMS: atom_id res chain seq x y z
N MET A 1 37.32 48.66 -46.50
CA MET A 1 35.94 48.15 -46.57
C MET A 1 35.79 46.79 -45.94
N TRP A 2 36.75 46.27 -45.18
CA TRP A 2 36.73 44.93 -44.54
C TRP A 2 36.54 44.98 -43.00
N MET A 3 36.77 46.10 -42.34
CA MET A 3 36.67 46.21 -40.87
C MET A 3 35.25 46.44 -40.32
N VAL A 4 34.28 46.84 -41.15
CA VAL A 4 32.91 47.13 -40.70
C VAL A 4 32.03 45.86 -40.70
N ALA A 5 32.40 44.86 -41.50
CA ALA A 5 31.62 43.58 -41.56
C ALA A 5 31.82 42.66 -40.35
N GLU A 6 33.01 42.66 -39.74
CA GLU A 6 33.29 41.81 -38.58
C GLU A 6 32.63 42.31 -37.29
N ALA A 7 32.51 43.64 -37.12
CA ALA A 7 31.83 44.20 -35.94
C ALA A 7 30.32 43.90 -35.90
N CYS A 8 29.68 43.81 -37.06
CA CYS A 8 28.25 43.53 -37.16
C CYS A 8 27.93 42.05 -36.89
N ILE A 9 28.83 41.12 -37.24
CA ILE A 9 28.69 39.67 -36.98
C ILE A 9 28.90 39.38 -35.51
N LEU A 10 29.83 40.03 -34.82
CA LEU A 10 30.07 39.88 -33.39
C LEU A 10 28.91 40.41 -32.53
N MET A 11 28.29 41.54 -32.90
CA MET A 11 27.14 42.08 -32.18
C MET A 11 25.88 41.21 -32.32
N HIS A 12 25.65 40.61 -33.49
CA HIS A 12 24.54 39.67 -33.69
C HIS A 12 24.74 38.34 -32.95
N ARG A 13 25.98 37.89 -32.81
CA ARG A 13 26.33 36.68 -32.07
C ARG A 13 26.15 36.87 -30.56
N HIS A 14 26.51 38.02 -30.01
CA HIS A 14 26.29 38.36 -28.60
C HIS A 14 24.81 38.56 -28.24
N LYS A 15 23.97 39.11 -29.12
CA LYS A 15 22.53 39.20 -28.90
C LYS A 15 21.85 37.84 -28.91
N ARG A 16 22.24 36.94 -29.83
CA ARG A 16 21.70 35.56 -29.88
C ARG A 16 22.14 34.73 -28.67
N MET A 17 23.36 34.89 -28.18
CA MET A 17 23.83 34.21 -26.96
C MET A 17 23.10 34.70 -25.69
N ARG A 18 22.79 36.02 -25.60
CA ARG A 18 22.02 36.53 -24.44
C ARG A 18 20.56 36.12 -24.48
N LEU A 19 19.92 36.01 -25.65
CA LEU A 19 18.58 35.48 -25.79
C LEU A 19 18.53 33.97 -25.49
N ALA A 20 19.51 33.21 -25.95
CA ALA A 20 19.60 31.77 -25.63
C ALA A 20 19.83 31.51 -24.14
N GLY A 21 20.66 32.34 -23.48
CA GLY A 21 20.88 32.26 -22.04
C GLY A 21 19.64 32.59 -21.20
N VAL A 22 18.81 33.54 -21.62
CA VAL A 22 17.56 33.92 -20.95
C VAL A 22 16.49 32.85 -21.16
N VAL A 23 16.39 32.22 -22.33
CA VAL A 23 15.45 31.13 -22.60
C VAL A 23 15.85 29.87 -21.84
N ILE A 24 17.14 29.57 -21.68
CA ILE A 24 17.62 28.42 -20.87
C ILE A 24 17.41 28.70 -19.37
N ALA A 25 17.61 29.95 -18.90
CA ALA A 25 17.35 30.30 -17.50
C ALA A 25 15.86 30.28 -17.13
N LEU A 26 14.97 30.65 -18.07
CA LEU A 26 13.50 30.49 -17.89
C LEU A 26 13.04 29.02 -17.94
N GLY A 27 13.73 28.14 -18.68
CA GLY A 27 13.46 26.73 -18.73
C GLY A 27 13.89 25.98 -17.47
N LEU A 28 14.85 26.51 -16.69
CA LEU A 28 15.32 25.90 -15.43
C LEU A 28 14.49 26.33 -14.20
N LEU A 29 13.56 27.27 -14.35
CA LEU A 29 12.59 27.68 -13.31
C LEU A 29 11.28 26.87 -13.38
N GLN A 30 11.16 25.89 -14.25
CA GLN A 30 10.16 24.82 -14.10
C GLN A 30 10.66 23.88 -12.99
N GLY A 31 10.80 24.47 -11.81
CA GLY A 31 11.18 23.83 -10.60
C GLY A 31 10.15 22.76 -10.26
N CYS A 32 10.64 21.70 -9.68
CA CYS A 32 10.01 20.59 -9.03
C CYS A 32 8.78 20.99 -8.18
N PHE A 33 7.68 21.38 -8.80
CA PHE A 33 6.38 21.22 -8.22
C PHE A 33 6.03 19.74 -8.46
N GLY A 34 6.37 18.86 -7.49
CA GLY A 34 5.86 17.51 -7.48
C GLY A 34 4.34 17.57 -7.65
N ALA A 35 3.76 16.58 -8.33
CA ALA A 35 2.31 16.49 -8.44
C ALA A 35 1.70 16.62 -7.02
N PRO A 36 0.62 17.39 -6.84
CA PRO A 36 0.01 17.58 -5.53
C PRO A 36 -0.38 16.22 -4.94
N SER A 37 -0.24 16.08 -3.63
CA SER A 37 -0.69 14.88 -2.94
C SER A 37 -2.22 14.81 -2.96
N ILE A 38 -2.78 13.60 -2.76
CA ILE A 38 -4.25 13.46 -2.65
C ILE A 38 -4.83 14.32 -1.51
N ASN A 39 -4.06 14.56 -0.44
CA ASN A 39 -4.48 15.46 0.63
C ASN A 39 -4.59 16.90 0.13
N ASP A 40 -3.56 17.42 -0.54
CA ASP A 40 -3.56 18.79 -1.07
C ASP A 40 -4.69 18.98 -2.07
N THR A 41 -4.93 17.99 -2.95
CA THR A 41 -6.04 18.02 -3.91
C THR A 41 -7.40 18.02 -3.23
N MET A 42 -7.58 17.21 -2.18
CA MET A 42 -8.83 17.19 -1.40
C MET A 42 -9.05 18.50 -0.65
N ASP A 43 -8.01 19.11 -0.10
CA ASP A 43 -8.07 20.40 0.58
C ASP A 43 -8.48 21.51 -0.39
N GLU A 44 -7.85 21.58 -1.56
CA GLU A 44 -8.20 22.58 -2.58
C GLU A 44 -9.63 22.36 -3.10
N TYR A 45 -10.03 21.11 -3.37
CA TYR A 45 -11.40 20.77 -3.79
C TYR A 45 -12.43 21.26 -2.77
N THR A 46 -12.24 20.93 -1.50
CA THR A 46 -13.12 21.35 -0.41
C THR A 46 -13.16 22.88 -0.26
N THR A 47 -12.02 23.54 -0.35
CA THR A 47 -11.90 25.00 -0.26
C THR A 47 -12.63 25.69 -1.40
N ARG A 48 -12.54 25.19 -2.63
CA ARG A 48 -13.25 25.75 -3.78
C ARG A 48 -14.76 25.60 -3.66
N LEU A 49 -15.21 24.42 -3.22
CA LEU A 49 -16.64 24.19 -2.97
C LEU A 49 -17.19 25.11 -1.87
N SER A 50 -16.44 25.26 -0.77
CA SER A 50 -16.79 26.13 0.35
C SER A 50 -17.01 27.59 -0.10
N ARG A 51 -16.10 28.11 -0.90
CA ARG A 51 -16.20 29.50 -1.44
C ARG A 51 -17.43 29.70 -2.30
N VAL A 52 -17.73 28.74 -3.19
CA VAL A 52 -18.88 28.86 -4.10
C VAL A 52 -20.21 28.69 -3.35
N LEU A 53 -20.25 27.81 -2.36
CA LEU A 53 -21.45 27.53 -1.57
C LEU A 53 -21.66 28.55 -0.43
N GLU A 54 -20.65 29.39 -0.14
CA GLU A 54 -20.66 30.34 0.99
C GLU A 54 -20.93 29.61 2.31
N SER A 55 -20.35 28.41 2.46
CA SER A 55 -20.57 27.50 3.58
C SER A 55 -19.24 27.05 4.17
N PRO A 56 -19.09 26.91 5.49
CA PRO A 56 -17.83 26.53 6.14
C PRO A 56 -17.48 25.05 5.95
N LEU A 57 -17.51 24.54 4.71
CA LEU A 57 -17.14 23.17 4.38
C LEU A 57 -15.69 22.84 4.73
N ALA A 58 -14.81 23.84 4.67
CA ALA A 58 -13.37 23.66 4.90
C ALA A 58 -13.06 23.36 6.38
N GLU A 59 -13.82 23.89 7.31
CA GLU A 59 -13.60 23.71 8.74
C GLU A 59 -14.05 22.31 9.23
N ALA A 60 -15.01 21.69 8.52
CA ALA A 60 -15.47 20.34 8.78
C ALA A 60 -14.55 19.24 8.23
N ALA A 61 -13.65 19.57 7.30
CA ALA A 61 -12.82 18.59 6.56
C ALA A 61 -11.38 18.45 7.06
N LEU A 62 -10.94 19.25 8.03
CA LEU A 62 -9.58 19.20 8.58
C LEU A 62 -9.59 18.53 9.97
N PRO A 63 -9.17 17.28 10.12
CA PRO A 63 -8.72 16.79 11.41
C PRO A 63 -7.37 17.45 11.70
N ASP A 64 -7.34 18.24 12.77
CA ASP A 64 -6.14 18.87 13.31
C ASP A 64 -5.06 17.80 13.60
N ALA A 65 -3.95 17.85 12.88
CA ALA A 65 -2.81 16.97 13.06
C ALA A 65 -1.83 17.52 14.09
N SER A 66 -2.32 18.15 15.15
CA SER A 66 -1.50 18.56 16.29
C SER A 66 -1.53 17.49 17.39
N LEU A 67 -0.37 16.95 17.68
CA LEU A 67 -0.06 16.08 18.81
C LEU A 67 -0.47 16.73 20.14
N PRO A 68 -0.94 15.95 21.12
CA PRO A 68 -1.32 16.50 22.41
C PRO A 68 -0.08 16.84 23.25
N ASN A 69 0.10 18.09 23.59
CA ASN A 69 0.94 18.48 24.72
C ASN A 69 0.16 19.38 25.69
N SER A 70 0.04 18.86 26.90
CA SER A 70 -0.11 19.52 28.22
C SER A 70 -1.34 20.34 28.54
N ALA A 71 -2.16 19.72 29.39
CA ALA A 71 -2.73 20.19 30.70
C ALA A 71 -3.43 21.57 30.85
N PRO A 72 -4.32 21.72 31.83
CA PRO A 72 -5.56 22.48 31.73
C PRO A 72 -5.44 23.87 32.29
N ALA A 73 -6.21 24.79 31.78
CA ALA A 73 -6.60 26.02 32.51
C ALA A 73 -8.08 26.27 32.28
N ASP A 74 -8.75 26.32 33.41
CA ASP A 74 -10.05 26.79 33.74
C ASP A 74 -10.33 28.20 33.16
N GLU A 75 -11.49 28.40 32.55
CA GLU A 75 -12.32 29.58 32.77
C GLU A 75 -13.64 29.52 31.97
N THR A 76 -14.70 29.66 32.72
CA THR A 76 -16.09 29.86 32.36
C THR A 76 -16.32 31.16 31.57
N LEU A 77 -17.07 31.10 30.46
CA LEU A 77 -17.93 32.19 29.99
C LEU A 77 -19.13 31.63 29.23
N GLU A 78 -20.31 31.90 29.78
CA GLU A 78 -21.64 31.69 29.18
C GLU A 78 -21.82 32.63 27.98
N GLY A 79 -22.39 32.11 26.87
CA GLY A 79 -22.76 32.94 25.72
C GLY A 79 -23.30 32.18 24.55
N GLU A 80 -24.62 32.06 24.46
CA GLU A 80 -25.47 31.88 23.27
C GLU A 80 -25.25 30.67 22.35
N ALA A 81 -26.25 29.81 22.38
CA ALA A 81 -26.44 28.64 21.57
C ALA A 81 -26.54 28.96 20.07
N HIS A 82 -25.42 28.90 19.36
CA HIS A 82 -25.40 28.58 17.94
C HIS A 82 -25.27 27.07 17.83
N SER A 83 -26.25 26.44 17.25
CA SER A 83 -26.29 25.01 16.94
C SER A 83 -25.13 24.67 16.00
N THR A 84 -23.95 24.56 16.54
CA THR A 84 -22.81 23.91 15.87
C THR A 84 -23.12 22.41 15.83
N LEU A 85 -23.38 21.88 14.63
CA LEU A 85 -23.33 20.45 14.37
C LEU A 85 -21.96 19.95 14.85
N GLN A 86 -21.92 19.42 16.07
CA GLN A 86 -20.79 18.66 16.56
C GLN A 86 -20.68 17.43 15.66
N LEU A 87 -19.83 17.53 14.64
CA LEU A 87 -19.35 16.35 13.92
C LEU A 87 -18.56 15.55 14.95
N ASP A 88 -19.13 14.43 15.34
CA ASP A 88 -18.52 13.49 16.27
C ASP A 88 -17.11 13.14 15.75
N ALA A 89 -16.07 13.49 16.49
CA ALA A 89 -14.66 13.29 16.17
C ALA A 89 -14.23 11.80 16.12
N THR A 90 -15.19 10.89 16.05
CA THR A 90 -15.00 9.44 16.11
C THR A 90 -14.75 8.78 14.75
N LEU A 91 -14.51 9.53 13.66
CA LEU A 91 -13.89 8.98 12.46
C LEU A 91 -12.36 8.94 12.58
N ALA A 92 -11.85 8.60 13.76
CA ALA A 92 -10.48 8.18 13.93
C ALA A 92 -10.24 7.03 12.96
N LEU A 93 -9.25 7.20 12.06
CA LEU A 93 -8.73 6.10 11.25
C LEU A 93 -8.57 4.88 12.16
N PRO A 94 -9.20 3.73 11.88
CA PRO A 94 -9.05 2.57 12.74
C PRO A 94 -7.57 2.35 12.94
N SER A 95 -7.14 2.13 14.19
CA SER A 95 -5.74 1.94 14.55
C SER A 95 -5.14 0.86 13.65
N GLN A 96 -4.40 1.28 12.63
CA GLN A 96 -3.92 0.42 11.55
C GLN A 96 -2.54 -0.13 11.89
N THR A 97 -2.29 -0.38 13.16
CA THR A 97 -1.05 -0.96 13.62
C THR A 97 -0.96 -2.42 13.16
N TYR A 98 0.14 -2.73 12.49
CA TYR A 98 0.45 -4.10 12.15
C TYR A 98 0.49 -4.95 13.43
N PRO A 99 -0.09 -6.16 13.45
CA PRO A 99 -0.12 -6.99 14.65
C PRO A 99 1.30 -7.26 15.19
N SER A 100 1.42 -7.47 16.50
CA SER A 100 2.73 -7.72 17.11
C SER A 100 3.35 -9.01 16.56
N LEU A 101 4.65 -8.98 16.22
CA LEU A 101 5.34 -10.14 15.64
C LEU A 101 5.28 -11.38 16.54
N THR A 102 5.21 -11.19 17.86
CA THR A 102 5.07 -12.29 18.84
C THR A 102 3.70 -13.00 18.73
N ALA A 103 2.65 -12.30 18.32
CA ALA A 103 1.33 -12.87 18.10
C ALA A 103 1.19 -13.56 16.73
N LEU A 104 2.13 -13.30 15.81
CA LEU A 104 2.08 -13.78 14.43
C LEU A 104 2.92 -15.05 14.20
N GLY A 105 4.00 -15.25 14.97
CA GLY A 105 4.98 -16.30 14.72
C GLY A 105 4.44 -17.71 14.94
N ASN A 106 4.52 -18.56 13.93
CA ASN A 106 4.24 -19.99 14.04
C ASN A 106 5.44 -20.73 14.61
N LYS A 107 5.16 -21.68 15.50
CA LYS A 107 6.20 -22.57 16.04
C LYS A 107 6.67 -23.56 14.97
N VAL A 108 7.97 -23.61 14.73
CA VAL A 108 8.64 -24.59 13.86
C VAL A 108 9.64 -25.38 14.69
N THR A 109 9.39 -26.67 14.88
CA THR A 109 10.21 -27.54 15.72
C THR A 109 11.49 -27.94 14.99
N ALA A 110 12.64 -27.87 15.67
CA ALA A 110 13.89 -28.43 15.16
C ALA A 110 13.83 -29.96 15.14
N LEU A 111 14.63 -30.58 14.29
CA LEU A 111 14.88 -32.02 14.38
C LEU A 111 15.70 -32.30 15.65
N ASN A 112 15.31 -33.31 16.38
CA ASN A 112 16.09 -33.81 17.50
C ASN A 112 16.89 -35.01 17.01
N ILE A 113 18.19 -34.80 16.73
CA ILE A 113 19.10 -35.77 16.16
C ILE A 113 20.15 -36.09 17.20
N ASN A 114 20.21 -37.35 17.66
CA ASN A 114 21.23 -37.80 18.59
C ASN A 114 22.55 -38.09 17.87
N ILE A 115 23.63 -38.30 18.63
CA ILE A 115 24.96 -38.47 18.07
C ILE A 115 25.07 -39.71 17.16
N ARG A 116 24.38 -40.82 17.46
CA ARG A 116 24.40 -42.03 16.61
C ARG A 116 23.67 -41.81 15.30
N GLU A 117 22.55 -41.14 15.32
CA GLU A 117 21.79 -40.73 14.14
C GLU A 117 22.61 -39.75 13.28
N PHE A 118 23.32 -38.81 13.92
CA PHE A 118 24.19 -37.88 13.20
C PHE A 118 25.31 -38.60 12.45
N TYR A 119 26.00 -39.57 13.12
CA TYR A 119 27.02 -40.37 12.44
C TYR A 119 26.44 -41.21 11.28
N ALA A 120 25.21 -41.67 11.37
CA ALA A 120 24.58 -42.46 10.31
C ALA A 120 24.22 -41.64 9.07
N ILE A 121 24.10 -40.31 9.19
CA ILE A 121 23.76 -39.38 8.09
C ILE A 121 24.93 -38.50 7.67
N GLN A 122 26.12 -38.65 8.27
CA GLN A 122 27.27 -37.78 8.02
C GLN A 122 27.75 -37.79 6.55
N ASP A 123 27.60 -38.94 5.87
CA ASP A 123 27.98 -39.11 4.47
C ASP A 123 26.91 -38.58 3.51
N CYS A 124 25.75 -38.22 3.99
CA CYS A 124 24.72 -37.50 3.25
C CYS A 124 24.94 -35.99 3.33
N GLU A 125 24.53 -35.23 2.33
CA GLU A 125 24.40 -33.78 2.38
C GLU A 125 23.58 -33.29 3.59
N LEU A 126 22.66 -34.12 4.07
CA LEU A 126 21.85 -33.89 5.27
C LEU A 126 22.70 -33.60 6.50
N GLY A 127 23.82 -34.34 6.70
CA GLY A 127 24.71 -34.15 7.83
C GLY A 127 25.33 -32.77 7.85
N ARG A 128 25.76 -32.24 6.71
CA ARG A 128 26.31 -30.90 6.56
C ARG A 128 25.25 -29.83 6.89
N ILE A 129 24.06 -29.91 6.30
CA ILE A 129 22.96 -28.96 6.52
C ILE A 129 22.54 -28.89 8.00
N VAL A 130 22.46 -30.04 8.67
CA VAL A 130 22.14 -30.11 10.09
C VAL A 130 23.24 -29.50 10.95
N ALA A 131 24.51 -29.78 10.61
CA ALA A 131 25.66 -29.21 11.34
C ALA A 131 25.68 -27.68 11.24
N GLU A 132 25.48 -27.11 10.07
CA GLU A 132 25.41 -25.67 9.86
C GLU A 132 24.30 -25.01 10.72
N ARG A 133 23.13 -25.62 10.82
CA ARG A 133 22.03 -25.13 11.64
C ARG A 133 22.33 -25.09 13.13
N ASN A 134 23.20 -25.96 13.62
CA ASN A 134 23.58 -26.02 15.04
C ASN A 134 24.59 -24.96 15.46
N THR A 135 25.08 -24.15 14.54
CA THR A 135 25.95 -23.01 14.85
C THR A 135 25.18 -21.87 15.50
N ALA A 136 25.88 -20.92 16.14
CA ALA A 136 25.25 -19.73 16.72
C ALA A 136 24.51 -18.90 15.66
N LEU A 137 25.08 -18.71 14.47
CA LEU A 137 24.47 -18.03 13.34
C LEU A 137 23.24 -18.77 12.82
N GLY A 138 23.32 -20.10 12.72
CA GLY A 138 22.18 -20.91 12.28
C GLY A 138 20.95 -20.83 13.19
N LYS A 139 21.11 -20.42 14.46
CA LYS A 139 20.00 -20.26 15.42
C LYS A 139 19.26 -18.92 15.30
N THR A 140 19.89 -17.90 14.70
CA THR A 140 19.36 -16.52 14.58
C THR A 140 18.95 -16.16 13.16
N GLN A 141 18.38 -17.12 12.43
CA GLN A 141 17.96 -16.92 11.05
C GLN A 141 16.74 -16.00 10.93
N LEU A 142 16.78 -15.12 9.92
CA LEU A 142 15.61 -14.39 9.47
C LEU A 142 14.54 -15.36 8.91
N PRO A 143 13.27 -14.97 8.86
CA PRO A 143 12.20 -15.82 8.31
C PRO A 143 12.49 -16.33 6.90
N SER A 144 13.05 -15.51 6.03
CA SER A 144 13.48 -15.86 4.67
C SER A 144 14.58 -16.93 4.65
N GLN A 145 15.65 -16.72 5.44
CA GLN A 145 16.75 -17.68 5.60
C GLN A 145 16.25 -19.00 6.19
N ARG A 146 15.29 -18.92 7.11
CA ARG A 146 14.65 -20.12 7.67
C ARG A 146 13.87 -20.91 6.61
N LEU A 147 13.11 -20.24 5.75
CA LEU A 147 12.38 -20.90 4.66
C LEU A 147 13.34 -21.64 3.74
N GLN A 148 14.42 -20.99 3.37
CA GLN A 148 15.43 -21.57 2.51
C GLN A 148 16.12 -22.77 3.14
N TYR A 149 16.53 -22.65 4.41
CA TYR A 149 17.08 -23.76 5.17
C TYR A 149 16.11 -24.96 5.20
N GLU A 150 14.83 -24.77 5.50
CA GLU A 150 13.84 -25.84 5.57
C GLU A 150 13.60 -26.47 4.18
N HIS A 151 13.71 -25.69 3.11
CA HIS A 151 13.63 -26.20 1.74
C HIS A 151 14.84 -27.08 1.40
N GLN A 152 16.06 -26.62 1.68
CA GLN A 152 17.28 -27.39 1.50
C GLN A 152 17.26 -28.66 2.33
N LEU A 153 16.80 -28.55 3.59
CA LEU A 153 16.67 -29.67 4.51
C LEU A 153 15.71 -30.76 3.98
N LEU A 154 14.55 -30.36 3.43
CA LEU A 154 13.59 -31.31 2.86
C LEU A 154 14.17 -32.06 1.64
N ASN A 155 14.92 -31.37 0.79
CA ASN A 155 15.59 -31.96 -0.35
C ASN A 155 16.69 -32.94 0.09
N ALA A 156 17.50 -32.57 1.07
CA ALA A 156 18.55 -33.40 1.60
C ALA A 156 17.98 -34.64 2.34
N LEU A 157 16.90 -34.47 3.09
CA LEU A 157 16.17 -35.57 3.73
C LEU A 157 15.69 -36.60 2.69
N ALA A 158 15.09 -36.12 1.58
CA ALA A 158 14.61 -37.01 0.52
C ALA A 158 15.74 -37.80 -0.13
N LYS A 159 16.87 -37.15 -0.46
CA LYS A 159 18.03 -37.80 -1.06
C LYS A 159 18.69 -38.80 -0.09
N CYS A 160 18.93 -38.38 1.16
CA CYS A 160 19.53 -39.23 2.16
C CYS A 160 18.67 -40.47 2.50
N GLU A 161 17.32 -40.30 2.56
CA GLU A 161 16.40 -41.43 2.74
C GLU A 161 16.58 -42.49 1.63
N THR A 162 16.67 -42.06 0.37
CA THR A 162 16.89 -42.97 -0.79
C THR A 162 18.21 -43.68 -0.67
N THR A 163 19.32 -42.97 -0.46
CA THR A 163 20.67 -43.56 -0.31
C THR A 163 20.71 -44.57 0.84
N LEU A 164 20.13 -44.24 2.00
CA LEU A 164 20.13 -45.17 3.14
C LEU A 164 19.24 -46.40 2.91
N LYS A 165 18.14 -46.27 2.14
CA LYS A 165 17.31 -47.42 1.75
C LYS A 165 18.08 -48.39 0.81
N GLU A 166 18.77 -47.84 -0.17
CA GLU A 166 19.62 -48.62 -1.11
C GLU A 166 20.74 -49.36 -0.35
N ALA A 167 21.31 -48.71 0.67
CA ALA A 167 22.31 -49.32 1.56
C ALA A 167 21.70 -50.24 2.65
N GLN A 168 20.41 -50.49 2.64
CA GLN A 168 19.68 -51.29 3.65
C GLN A 168 19.94 -50.79 5.10
N ASN A 169 20.23 -49.52 5.29
CA ASN A 169 20.52 -48.90 6.59
C ASN A 169 19.22 -48.63 7.35
N ARG A 170 19.13 -49.11 8.59
CA ARG A 170 17.94 -48.95 9.45
C ARG A 170 17.59 -47.49 9.73
N THR A 171 18.53 -46.57 9.65
CA THR A 171 18.31 -45.14 9.85
C THR A 171 17.43 -44.52 8.75
N ALA A 172 17.24 -45.22 7.60
CA ALA A 172 16.33 -44.76 6.55
C ALA A 172 14.90 -44.47 7.06
N ALA A 173 14.39 -45.32 7.97
CA ALA A 173 13.06 -45.13 8.55
C ALA A 173 12.98 -43.88 9.43
N THR A 174 14.02 -43.58 10.20
CA THR A 174 14.10 -42.37 11.03
C THR A 174 14.15 -41.11 10.15
N VAL A 175 14.95 -41.13 9.07
CA VAL A 175 15.04 -40.00 8.10
C VAL A 175 13.70 -39.77 7.39
N ALA A 176 12.93 -40.82 7.09
CA ALA A 176 11.60 -40.72 6.52
C ALA A 176 10.62 -40.02 7.49
N GLU A 177 10.66 -40.33 8.78
CA GLU A 177 9.86 -39.65 9.80
C GLU A 177 10.26 -38.18 9.96
N TRP A 178 11.53 -37.85 9.96
CA TRP A 178 12.02 -36.46 9.97
C TRP A 178 11.51 -35.69 8.76
N ARG A 179 11.54 -36.30 7.57
CA ARG A 179 11.02 -35.68 6.34
C ARG A 179 9.52 -35.41 6.45
N LYS A 180 8.75 -36.37 6.94
CA LYS A 180 7.30 -36.24 7.18
C LYS A 180 7.01 -35.08 8.15
N GLN A 181 7.72 -35.03 9.28
CA GLN A 181 7.59 -33.94 10.26
C GLN A 181 7.92 -32.58 9.63
N LYS A 182 9.01 -32.45 8.88
CA LYS A 182 9.40 -31.18 8.27
C LYS A 182 8.44 -30.76 7.16
N ARG A 183 7.94 -31.69 6.37
CA ARG A 183 6.94 -31.42 5.35
C ARG A 183 5.63 -30.89 5.97
N SER A 184 5.18 -31.43 7.08
CA SER A 184 3.97 -30.97 7.77
C SER A 184 4.11 -29.55 8.36
N GLN A 185 5.35 -29.10 8.64
CA GLN A 185 5.64 -27.77 9.19
C GLN A 185 5.97 -26.72 8.12
N TYR A 186 6.15 -27.10 6.86
CA TYR A 186 6.62 -26.19 5.81
C TYR A 186 5.72 -24.97 5.62
N MET A 187 4.40 -25.17 5.68
CA MET A 187 3.43 -24.09 5.61
C MET A 187 3.56 -23.09 6.75
N ASN A 188 3.93 -23.52 7.95
CA ASN A 188 4.20 -22.63 9.08
C ASN A 188 5.46 -21.79 8.84
N VAL A 189 6.49 -22.36 8.19
CA VAL A 189 7.71 -21.65 7.85
C VAL A 189 7.42 -20.57 6.79
N TRP A 190 6.68 -20.93 5.74
CA TRP A 190 6.21 -19.98 4.74
C TRP A 190 5.36 -18.87 5.36
N ALA A 191 4.41 -19.21 6.22
CA ALA A 191 3.58 -18.23 6.90
C ALA A 191 4.40 -17.25 7.74
N ASN A 192 5.50 -17.70 8.37
CA ASN A 192 6.40 -16.82 9.10
C ASN A 192 7.09 -15.81 8.15
N VAL A 193 7.45 -16.19 6.92
CA VAL A 193 7.95 -15.22 5.94
C VAL A 193 6.90 -14.16 5.65
N VAL A 194 5.66 -14.57 5.38
CA VAL A 194 4.56 -13.66 5.01
C VAL A 194 4.21 -12.70 6.15
N GLN A 195 4.16 -13.18 7.38
CA GLN A 195 3.58 -12.42 8.49
C GLN A 195 4.59 -11.86 9.50
N THR A 196 5.87 -12.30 9.47
CA THR A 196 6.86 -11.85 10.46
C THR A 196 8.14 -11.24 9.88
N SER A 197 8.37 -11.30 8.54
CA SER A 197 9.52 -10.59 7.96
C SER A 197 9.33 -9.08 8.03
N SER A 198 10.43 -8.36 8.25
CA SER A 198 10.46 -6.90 8.36
C SER A 198 9.96 -6.22 7.08
N GLU A 199 10.31 -6.80 5.93
CA GLU A 199 9.95 -6.33 4.60
C GLU A 199 8.44 -6.43 4.36
N MET A 200 7.85 -7.56 4.71
CA MET A 200 6.39 -7.75 4.64
C MET A 200 5.66 -6.82 5.60
N LYS A 201 6.17 -6.66 6.83
CA LYS A 201 5.63 -5.69 7.79
C LYS A 201 5.65 -4.28 7.22
N LEU A 202 6.75 -3.84 6.60
CA LEU A 202 6.82 -2.53 5.94
C LEU A 202 5.83 -2.40 4.77
N GLY A 203 5.73 -3.43 3.94
CA GLY A 203 4.82 -3.45 2.78
C GLY A 203 3.34 -3.45 3.15
N LEU A 204 3.00 -3.99 4.34
CA LEU A 204 1.62 -4.17 4.82
C LEU A 204 1.27 -3.26 6.01
N SER A 205 2.14 -2.36 6.41
CA SER A 205 1.87 -1.31 7.41
C SER A 205 1.48 -0.02 6.71
N MET A 206 0.81 0.90 7.43
CA MET A 206 0.47 2.21 6.88
C MET A 206 1.69 2.91 6.27
N ALA A 207 1.53 3.41 5.05
CA ALA A 207 2.53 4.24 4.40
C ALA A 207 2.41 5.70 4.88
N SER A 208 3.53 6.40 4.92
CA SER A 208 3.54 7.84 5.14
C SER A 208 3.09 8.65 3.91
N SER A 209 3.15 8.05 2.73
CA SER A 209 2.76 8.68 1.47
C SER A 209 1.67 7.86 0.77
N PRO A 210 0.60 8.50 0.27
CA PRO A 210 -0.42 7.86 -0.53
C PRO A 210 0.07 7.53 -1.95
N LEU A 211 -0.78 6.88 -2.74
CA LEU A 211 -0.59 6.72 -4.17
C LEU A 211 -0.59 8.07 -4.89
N GLN A 212 0.08 8.11 -6.02
CA GLN A 212 0.01 9.20 -6.98
C GLN A 212 -0.77 8.76 -8.21
N ALA A 213 -1.39 9.70 -8.93
CA ALA A 213 -2.06 9.41 -10.20
C ALA A 213 -1.06 8.80 -11.21
N ASN A 214 0.14 9.36 -11.27
CA ASN A 214 1.25 8.90 -12.10
C ASN A 214 2.51 8.74 -11.24
N GLY A 215 3.40 7.83 -11.58
CA GLY A 215 4.68 7.72 -10.87
C GLY A 215 4.84 6.53 -9.93
N ASN A 216 3.87 5.61 -9.87
CA ASN A 216 3.98 4.37 -9.09
C ASN A 216 4.85 3.33 -9.84
N LYS A 217 6.10 3.69 -10.12
CA LYS A 217 7.00 2.90 -11.01
C LYS A 217 7.18 1.45 -10.57
N ASP A 218 7.23 1.21 -9.27
CA ASP A 218 7.52 -0.11 -8.70
C ASP A 218 6.24 -0.92 -8.38
N ALA A 219 5.06 -0.39 -8.69
CA ALA A 219 3.80 -1.05 -8.32
C ALA A 219 3.62 -2.41 -8.98
N LYS A 220 3.91 -2.54 -10.28
CA LYS A 220 3.83 -3.82 -11.00
C LYS A 220 4.82 -4.84 -10.43
N ALA A 221 6.05 -4.41 -10.14
CA ALA A 221 7.05 -5.27 -9.53
C ALA A 221 6.60 -5.74 -8.14
N SER A 222 5.95 -4.88 -7.36
CA SER A 222 5.40 -5.23 -6.04
C SER A 222 4.29 -6.28 -6.14
N VAL A 223 3.38 -6.15 -7.11
CA VAL A 223 2.34 -7.18 -7.37
C VAL A 223 2.99 -8.51 -7.72
N SER A 224 4.00 -8.51 -8.61
CA SER A 224 4.73 -9.72 -8.99
C SER A 224 5.47 -10.34 -7.81
N ALA A 225 6.11 -9.52 -6.97
CA ALA A 225 6.82 -9.97 -5.78
C ALA A 225 5.88 -10.60 -4.74
N LEU A 226 4.72 -10.01 -4.49
CA LEU A 226 3.71 -10.57 -3.59
C LEU A 226 3.18 -11.92 -4.10
N ASN A 227 2.93 -12.04 -5.41
CA ASN A 227 2.52 -13.30 -6.03
C ASN A 227 3.64 -14.36 -5.99
N PHE A 228 4.90 -13.97 -6.15
CA PHE A 228 6.05 -14.84 -5.96
C PHE A 228 6.08 -15.40 -4.53
N ILE A 229 6.03 -14.54 -3.51
CA ILE A 229 5.99 -14.96 -2.09
C ILE A 229 4.82 -15.92 -1.83
N ASN A 230 3.63 -15.61 -2.37
CA ASN A 230 2.47 -16.50 -2.26
C ASN A 230 2.70 -17.86 -2.94
N GLY A 231 3.35 -17.87 -4.09
CA GLY A 231 3.70 -19.07 -4.84
C GLY A 231 4.61 -20.03 -4.07
N LEU A 232 5.48 -19.51 -3.18
CA LEU A 232 6.37 -20.31 -2.35
C LEU A 232 5.65 -21.29 -1.41
N ALA A 233 4.38 -21.03 -1.09
CA ALA A 233 3.55 -21.96 -0.36
C ALA A 233 3.46 -23.36 -1.03
N LYS A 234 3.54 -23.39 -2.35
CA LYS A 234 3.41 -24.63 -3.16
C LYS A 234 4.76 -25.31 -3.43
N THR A 235 5.88 -24.66 -3.12
CA THR A 235 7.22 -25.13 -3.51
C THR A 235 7.83 -26.17 -2.56
N ALA A 236 7.13 -26.59 -1.52
CA ALA A 236 7.57 -27.69 -0.64
C ALA A 236 7.96 -28.98 -1.40
N GLN A 237 7.57 -29.09 -2.67
CA GLN A 237 7.79 -30.26 -3.51
C GLN A 237 8.70 -29.95 -4.74
N SER A 238 9.08 -28.70 -4.98
CA SER A 238 9.86 -28.28 -6.15
C SER A 238 11.32 -27.99 -5.78
N GLN A 239 12.22 -28.15 -6.76
CA GLN A 239 13.64 -27.85 -6.56
C GLN A 239 13.87 -26.33 -6.60
N GLY A 240 14.46 -25.78 -5.52
CA GLY A 240 15.25 -24.58 -5.57
C GLY A 240 14.54 -23.24 -5.62
N VAL A 241 14.18 -22.68 -4.43
CA VAL A 241 14.15 -21.23 -4.27
C VAL A 241 15.59 -20.74 -4.13
N VAL A 242 16.03 -19.85 -5.03
CA VAL A 242 17.34 -19.22 -4.92
C VAL A 242 17.22 -18.13 -3.84
N GLU A 243 18.07 -18.14 -2.82
CA GLU A 243 18.09 -17.18 -1.70
C GLU A 243 18.04 -15.74 -2.18
N TYR A 244 18.84 -15.43 -3.16
CA TYR A 244 18.90 -14.10 -3.77
C TYR A 244 17.55 -13.65 -4.36
N GLU A 245 16.80 -14.55 -4.97
CA GLU A 245 15.48 -14.21 -5.53
C GLU A 245 14.48 -13.85 -4.44
N LEU A 246 14.42 -14.63 -3.34
CA LEU A 246 13.51 -14.37 -2.23
C LEU A 246 13.80 -13.01 -1.56
N GLU A 247 15.06 -12.73 -1.24
CA GLU A 247 15.48 -11.46 -0.63
C GLU A 247 15.20 -10.28 -1.56
N GLN A 248 15.43 -10.43 -2.86
CA GLN A 248 15.13 -9.39 -3.84
C GLN A 248 13.61 -9.10 -3.90
N GLN A 249 12.76 -10.13 -3.89
CA GLN A 249 11.31 -9.94 -3.91
C GLN A 249 10.81 -9.28 -2.61
N LEU A 250 11.33 -9.68 -1.45
CA LEU A 250 11.03 -9.03 -0.18
C LEU A 250 11.46 -7.56 -0.19
N GLN A 251 12.65 -7.23 -0.70
CA GLN A 251 13.13 -5.86 -0.82
C GLN A 251 12.25 -5.01 -1.75
N ILE A 252 11.74 -5.56 -2.85
CA ILE A 252 10.78 -4.89 -3.73
C ILE A 252 9.49 -4.54 -2.98
N ILE A 253 8.97 -5.46 -2.17
CA ILE A 253 7.77 -5.21 -1.35
C ILE A 253 8.03 -4.09 -0.34
N ALA A 254 9.17 -4.14 0.37
CA ALA A 254 9.53 -3.15 1.38
C ALA A 254 9.75 -1.75 0.80
N SER A 255 10.40 -1.65 -0.37
CA SER A 255 10.70 -0.35 -1.01
C SER A 255 9.47 0.28 -1.66
N SER A 256 8.66 -0.51 -2.36
CA SER A 256 7.46 0.00 -3.05
C SER A 256 6.34 0.36 -2.09
N ARG A 257 6.14 -0.47 -1.05
CA ARG A 257 5.06 -0.36 -0.05
C ARG A 257 3.67 -0.25 -0.69
N LEU A 258 3.45 -0.92 -1.84
CA LEU A 258 2.22 -0.77 -2.61
C LEU A 258 0.95 -1.03 -1.80
N PRO A 259 0.76 -2.16 -1.08
CA PRO A 259 -0.45 -2.36 -0.29
C PRO A 259 -0.66 -1.27 0.75
N ALA A 260 0.40 -0.86 1.45
CA ALA A 260 0.34 0.19 2.46
C ALA A 260 -0.10 1.55 1.86
N LYS A 261 0.41 1.89 0.67
CA LYS A 261 -0.01 3.11 -0.06
C LYS A 261 -1.46 3.04 -0.54
N LEU A 262 -1.91 1.87 -1.03
CA LEU A 262 -3.30 1.64 -1.41
C LEU A 262 -4.22 1.87 -0.22
N TRP A 263 -3.94 1.25 0.92
CA TRP A 263 -4.74 1.37 2.13
C TRP A 263 -4.75 2.79 2.70
N GLN A 264 -3.61 3.49 2.65
CA GLN A 264 -3.54 4.90 3.03
C GLN A 264 -4.42 5.76 2.13
N THR A 265 -4.34 5.58 0.81
CA THR A 265 -5.10 6.37 -0.15
C THR A 265 -6.61 6.14 -0.01
N GLN A 266 -7.03 4.87 0.14
CA GLN A 266 -8.45 4.55 0.35
C GLN A 266 -8.98 5.13 1.67
N ALA A 267 -8.18 5.14 2.74
CA ALA A 267 -8.56 5.72 4.01
C ALA A 267 -8.73 7.25 3.91
N ILE A 268 -7.80 7.94 3.26
CA ILE A 268 -7.90 9.38 3.00
C ILE A 268 -9.16 9.71 2.21
N LEU A 269 -9.35 9.04 1.06
CA LEU A 269 -10.51 9.28 0.18
C LEU A 269 -11.83 8.96 0.90
N ASN A 270 -11.89 7.81 1.60
CA ASN A 270 -13.09 7.45 2.34
C ASN A 270 -13.46 8.52 3.38
N ASN A 271 -12.53 8.89 4.24
CA ASN A 271 -12.81 9.81 5.35
C ASN A 271 -13.16 11.21 4.85
N ARG A 272 -12.36 11.73 3.92
CA ARG A 272 -12.55 13.08 3.38
C ARG A 272 -13.86 13.21 2.61
N LEU A 273 -14.15 12.25 1.74
CA LEU A 273 -15.39 12.28 0.95
C LEU A 273 -16.62 11.94 1.79
N ALA A 274 -16.51 11.11 2.82
CA ALA A 274 -17.65 10.84 3.71
C ALA A 274 -18.08 12.12 4.44
N LEU A 275 -17.14 12.87 4.99
CA LEU A 275 -17.40 14.17 5.64
C LEU A 275 -17.95 15.18 4.62
N LEU A 276 -17.30 15.29 3.46
CA LEU A 276 -17.71 16.22 2.42
C LEU A 276 -19.13 15.92 1.93
N ASN A 277 -19.49 14.65 1.73
CA ASN A 277 -20.82 14.25 1.28
C ASN A 277 -21.94 14.69 2.24
N GLN A 278 -21.69 14.59 3.55
CA GLN A 278 -22.66 15.00 4.57
C GLN A 278 -23.02 16.49 4.48
N VAL A 279 -22.01 17.35 4.29
CA VAL A 279 -22.20 18.81 4.24
C VAL A 279 -22.59 19.29 2.83
N LEU A 280 -22.12 18.60 1.79
CA LEU A 280 -22.35 18.97 0.41
C LEU A 280 -23.79 18.64 -0.04
N ALA A 281 -24.39 17.55 0.45
CA ALA A 281 -25.73 17.14 0.03
C ALA A 281 -26.80 18.19 0.30
N PRO A 282 -26.98 18.75 1.51
CA PRO A 282 -27.93 19.85 1.74
C PRO A 282 -27.52 21.12 0.97
N ALA A 283 -26.24 21.48 0.94
CA ALA A 283 -25.78 22.70 0.28
C ALA A 283 -26.05 22.69 -1.24
N LEU A 284 -25.89 21.56 -1.92
CA LEU A 284 -26.27 21.43 -3.33
C LEU A 284 -27.78 21.47 -3.54
N ASN A 285 -28.58 20.96 -2.61
CA ASN A 285 -30.04 21.03 -2.71
C ASN A 285 -30.56 22.47 -2.65
N ASP A 286 -29.90 23.35 -1.90
CA ASP A 286 -30.26 24.77 -1.76
C ASP A 286 -29.90 25.60 -3.01
N VAL A 287 -29.05 25.08 -3.91
CA VAL A 287 -28.73 25.75 -5.17
C VAL A 287 -29.95 25.68 -6.11
N LYS A 288 -30.56 26.84 -6.40
CA LYS A 288 -31.70 26.94 -7.27
C LYS A 288 -31.32 26.74 -8.73
N CYS A 289 -32.01 25.87 -9.40
CA CYS A 289 -31.97 25.65 -10.86
C CYS A 289 -33.40 25.78 -11.37
N GLU A 290 -33.83 27.03 -11.65
CA GLU A 290 -35.21 27.33 -12.03
C GLU A 290 -35.50 26.85 -13.46
N ASN A 291 -36.56 26.03 -13.63
CA ASN A 291 -37.04 25.52 -14.91
C ASN A 291 -35.99 24.84 -15.80
N GLY A 292 -34.97 24.19 -15.20
CA GLY A 292 -33.88 23.57 -15.96
C GLY A 292 -32.89 24.56 -16.57
N THR A 293 -32.96 25.83 -16.21
CA THR A 293 -31.93 26.82 -16.52
C THR A 293 -30.84 26.80 -15.46
N ASN A 294 -29.61 26.60 -15.91
CA ASN A 294 -28.43 26.66 -15.07
C ASN A 294 -28.19 28.08 -14.52
N SER A 295 -28.01 28.19 -13.22
CA SER A 295 -27.51 29.42 -12.62
C SER A 295 -25.98 29.48 -12.80
N ASP A 296 -25.41 30.70 -12.74
CA ASP A 296 -23.95 30.89 -12.75
C ASP A 296 -23.29 30.09 -11.61
N LYS A 297 -23.93 30.05 -10.44
CA LYS A 297 -23.46 29.26 -9.27
C LYS A 297 -23.39 27.76 -9.60
N ALA A 298 -24.43 27.22 -10.26
CA ALA A 298 -24.44 25.80 -10.66
C ALA A 298 -23.35 25.48 -11.72
N THR A 299 -23.11 26.41 -12.65
CA THR A 299 -22.04 26.27 -13.66
C THR A 299 -20.66 26.30 -13.02
N ILE A 300 -20.41 27.18 -12.04
CA ILE A 300 -19.15 27.23 -11.31
C ILE A 300 -18.93 25.94 -10.50
N LEU A 301 -19.96 25.45 -9.81
CA LEU A 301 -19.89 24.19 -9.05
C LEU A 301 -19.56 22.99 -9.95
N ARG A 302 -20.21 22.91 -11.14
CA ARG A 302 -19.84 21.90 -12.15
C ARG A 302 -18.36 21.99 -12.50
N ASN A 303 -17.86 23.19 -12.78
CA ASN A 303 -16.46 23.37 -13.18
C ASN A 303 -15.50 22.94 -12.04
N VAL A 304 -15.82 23.27 -10.78
CA VAL A 304 -15.03 22.81 -9.63
C VAL A 304 -15.03 21.28 -9.52
N PHE A 305 -16.19 20.64 -9.69
CA PHE A 305 -16.29 19.19 -9.71
C PHE A 305 -15.41 18.55 -10.80
N TYR A 306 -15.48 19.08 -12.02
CA TYR A 306 -14.70 18.55 -13.13
C TYR A 306 -13.20 18.76 -12.94
N LEU A 307 -12.75 19.96 -12.59
CA LEU A 307 -11.34 20.28 -12.47
C LEU A 307 -10.64 19.50 -11.33
N TYR A 308 -11.33 19.30 -10.21
CA TYR A 308 -10.70 18.69 -9.04
C TYR A 308 -11.08 17.21 -8.89
N PHE A 309 -12.37 16.88 -8.95
CA PHE A 309 -12.77 15.50 -8.72
C PHE A 309 -12.51 14.62 -9.95
N ILE A 310 -12.94 15.04 -11.13
CA ILE A 310 -12.80 14.23 -12.36
C ILE A 310 -11.36 14.22 -12.86
N GLU A 311 -10.68 15.37 -12.90
CA GLU A 311 -9.34 15.45 -13.50
C GLU A 311 -8.20 15.07 -12.53
N GLU A 312 -8.35 15.25 -11.22
CA GLU A 312 -7.27 15.02 -10.26
C GLU A 312 -7.55 13.85 -9.31
N ILE A 313 -8.74 13.78 -8.67
CA ILE A 313 -9.04 12.74 -7.67
C ILE A 313 -9.36 11.40 -8.33
N GLN A 314 -10.19 11.40 -9.37
CA GLN A 314 -10.64 10.18 -10.04
C GLN A 314 -9.49 9.36 -10.67
N PRO A 315 -8.44 9.92 -11.27
CA PRO A 315 -7.29 9.17 -11.75
C PRO A 315 -6.56 8.41 -10.65
N ILE A 316 -6.43 9.01 -9.45
CA ILE A 316 -5.82 8.36 -8.27
C ILE A 316 -6.71 7.20 -7.81
N ALA A 317 -8.01 7.44 -7.71
CA ALA A 317 -9.00 6.42 -7.37
C ALA A 317 -9.02 5.25 -8.38
N SER A 318 -8.91 5.55 -9.68
CA SER A 318 -8.81 4.55 -10.75
C SER A 318 -7.54 3.69 -10.61
N THR A 319 -6.41 4.32 -10.31
CA THR A 319 -5.14 3.64 -10.04
C THR A 319 -5.24 2.73 -8.81
N LEU A 320 -5.84 3.23 -7.73
CA LEU A 320 -6.12 2.45 -6.53
C LEU A 320 -6.96 1.21 -6.85
N ASN A 321 -8.07 1.38 -7.53
CA ASN A 321 -8.98 0.29 -7.91
C ASN A 321 -8.26 -0.76 -8.77
N SER A 322 -7.48 -0.31 -9.75
CA SER A 322 -6.72 -1.21 -10.62
C SER A 322 -5.79 -2.13 -9.85
N TYR A 323 -5.00 -1.60 -8.90
CA TYR A 323 -4.10 -2.42 -8.09
C TYR A 323 -4.83 -3.22 -7.00
N HIS A 324 -5.91 -2.69 -6.45
CA HIS A 324 -6.75 -3.44 -5.52
C HIS A 324 -7.25 -4.74 -6.16
N TYR A 325 -7.85 -4.66 -7.36
CA TYR A 325 -8.36 -5.85 -8.06
C TYR A 325 -7.26 -6.81 -8.51
N GLN A 326 -6.07 -6.32 -8.81
CA GLN A 326 -4.93 -7.20 -9.10
C GLN A 326 -4.46 -7.99 -7.87
N LEU A 327 -4.60 -7.42 -6.67
CA LEU A 327 -4.19 -8.05 -5.41
C LEU A 327 -5.34 -8.82 -4.72
N GLN A 328 -6.60 -8.60 -5.10
CA GLN A 328 -7.74 -9.23 -4.48
C GLN A 328 -7.64 -10.77 -4.40
N PRO A 329 -7.25 -11.51 -5.47
CA PRO A 329 -7.12 -12.96 -5.36
C PRO A 329 -6.07 -13.41 -4.35
N LEU A 330 -5.03 -12.60 -4.12
CA LEU A 330 -4.01 -12.86 -3.10
C LEU A 330 -4.61 -12.72 -1.69
N TRP A 331 -5.36 -11.64 -1.45
CA TRP A 331 -5.99 -11.40 -0.14
C TRP A 331 -7.00 -12.48 0.21
N GLU A 332 -7.78 -12.95 -0.76
CA GLU A 332 -8.73 -14.05 -0.59
C GLU A 332 -8.00 -15.35 -0.21
N GLN A 333 -6.91 -15.71 -0.92
CA GLN A 333 -6.10 -16.87 -0.59
C GLN A 333 -5.48 -16.77 0.81
N TRP A 334 -5.02 -15.59 1.22
CA TRP A 334 -4.43 -15.40 2.55
C TRP A 334 -5.48 -15.44 3.65
N ALA A 335 -6.68 -14.91 3.42
CA ALA A 335 -7.78 -14.95 4.38
C ALA A 335 -8.22 -16.39 4.71
N GLU A 336 -8.13 -17.30 3.74
CA GLU A 336 -8.51 -18.72 3.91
C GLU A 336 -7.36 -19.60 4.39
N ASN A 337 -6.11 -19.15 4.31
CA ASN A 337 -4.95 -19.97 4.62
C ASN A 337 -4.86 -20.28 6.12
N THR A 338 -4.88 -21.58 6.46
CA THR A 338 -4.87 -22.04 7.85
C THR A 338 -3.52 -21.86 8.57
N ALA A 339 -2.42 -21.71 7.82
CA ALA A 339 -1.09 -21.48 8.38
C ALA A 339 -0.88 -20.02 8.80
N LEU A 340 -1.67 -19.08 8.25
CA LEU A 340 -1.62 -17.67 8.65
C LEU A 340 -2.41 -17.45 9.94
N SER A 341 -1.85 -16.65 10.84
CA SER A 341 -2.43 -16.38 12.15
C SER A 341 -3.74 -15.59 12.07
N VAL A 342 -4.63 -15.79 13.04
CA VAL A 342 -5.91 -15.05 13.11
C VAL A 342 -5.70 -13.53 13.11
N PRO A 343 -4.76 -12.96 13.91
CA PRO A 343 -4.52 -11.52 13.88
C PRO A 343 -4.05 -10.99 12.52
N PHE A 344 -3.20 -11.74 11.81
CA PHE A 344 -2.75 -11.35 10.47
C PHE A 344 -3.91 -11.36 9.46
N LYS A 345 -4.72 -12.42 9.46
CA LYS A 345 -5.91 -12.52 8.59
C LYS A 345 -6.91 -11.41 8.87
N ALA A 346 -7.12 -11.05 10.14
CA ALA A 346 -7.97 -9.92 10.51
C ALA A 346 -7.42 -8.60 9.97
N HIS A 347 -6.09 -8.36 10.09
CA HIS A 347 -5.43 -7.19 9.54
C HIS A 347 -5.65 -7.07 8.01
N ILE A 348 -5.43 -8.16 7.27
CA ILE A 348 -5.66 -8.18 5.82
C ILE A 348 -7.14 -7.93 5.50
N ARG A 349 -8.08 -8.58 6.18
CA ARG A 349 -9.51 -8.39 5.97
C ARG A 349 -9.92 -6.95 6.18
N THR A 350 -9.53 -6.35 7.29
CA THR A 350 -9.86 -4.95 7.60
C THR A 350 -9.39 -4.01 6.51
N HIS A 351 -8.11 -4.12 6.09
CA HIS A 351 -7.53 -3.15 5.15
C HIS A 351 -7.89 -3.41 3.70
N ALA A 352 -7.88 -4.67 3.28
CA ALA A 352 -8.06 -5.03 1.87
C ALA A 352 -9.51 -5.30 1.49
N VAL A 353 -10.41 -5.56 2.45
CA VAL A 353 -11.81 -5.91 2.17
C VAL A 353 -12.76 -4.86 2.76
N ASP A 354 -12.78 -4.73 4.09
CA ASP A 354 -13.79 -3.93 4.77
C ASP A 354 -13.62 -2.44 4.44
N ASN A 355 -12.40 -1.92 4.57
CA ASN A 355 -12.10 -0.51 4.25
C ASN A 355 -12.26 -0.21 2.76
N PHE A 356 -11.97 -1.15 1.86
CA PHE A 356 -12.18 -0.97 0.43
C PHE A 356 -13.69 -0.91 0.10
N THR A 357 -14.50 -1.71 0.76
CA THR A 357 -15.95 -1.69 0.62
C THR A 357 -16.53 -0.33 1.05
N GLN A 358 -16.07 0.20 2.19
CA GLN A 358 -16.48 1.52 2.67
C GLN A 358 -16.05 2.63 1.70
N TYR A 359 -14.78 2.63 1.29
CA TYR A 359 -14.27 3.57 0.29
C TYR A 359 -15.09 3.56 -1.00
N SER A 360 -15.39 2.38 -1.54
CA SER A 360 -16.17 2.24 -2.77
C SER A 360 -17.59 2.78 -2.62
N ALA A 361 -18.24 2.53 -1.48
CA ALA A 361 -19.56 3.07 -1.17
C ALA A 361 -19.53 4.61 -1.08
N THR A 362 -18.53 5.17 -0.41
CA THR A 362 -18.36 6.63 -0.26
C THR A 362 -18.09 7.32 -1.60
N MET A 363 -17.21 6.75 -2.44
CA MET A 363 -16.96 7.25 -3.79
C MET A 363 -18.24 7.23 -4.65
N LYS A 364 -18.99 6.14 -4.61
CA LYS A 364 -20.27 6.00 -5.33
C LYS A 364 -21.29 7.04 -4.85
N ALA A 365 -21.39 7.24 -3.54
CA ALA A 365 -22.27 8.24 -2.96
C ALA A 365 -21.93 9.66 -3.47
N HIS A 366 -20.63 10.01 -3.49
CA HIS A 366 -20.17 11.30 -3.99
C HIS A 366 -20.53 11.51 -5.46
N VAL A 367 -20.26 10.53 -6.32
CA VAL A 367 -20.60 10.59 -7.74
C VAL A 367 -22.12 10.71 -7.92
N THR A 368 -22.91 9.93 -7.19
CA THR A 368 -24.40 9.98 -7.28
C THR A 368 -24.94 11.35 -6.87
N LEU A 369 -24.37 11.95 -5.81
CA LEU A 369 -24.74 13.29 -5.37
C LEU A 369 -24.54 14.33 -6.48
N TRP A 370 -23.38 14.31 -7.15
CA TRP A 370 -23.12 15.18 -8.27
C TRP A 370 -23.97 14.89 -9.50
N GLN A 371 -24.22 13.64 -9.84
CA GLN A 371 -25.11 13.26 -10.94
C GLN A 371 -26.52 13.80 -10.73
N ASN A 372 -27.05 13.69 -9.52
CA ASN A 372 -28.37 14.21 -9.17
C ASN A 372 -28.41 15.75 -9.28
N PHE A 373 -27.39 16.44 -8.76
CA PHE A 373 -27.29 17.89 -8.86
C PHE A 373 -27.19 18.36 -10.31
N LEU A 374 -26.26 17.81 -11.09
CA LEU A 374 -26.06 18.17 -12.49
C LEU A 374 -27.26 17.84 -13.36
N GLY A 375 -27.95 16.70 -13.11
CA GLY A 375 -29.17 16.33 -13.79
C GLY A 375 -30.30 17.34 -13.54
N ARG A 376 -30.50 17.73 -12.28
CA ARG A 376 -31.50 18.71 -11.88
C ARG A 376 -31.28 20.09 -12.54
N CYS A 377 -30.01 20.48 -12.72
CA CYS A 377 -29.64 21.77 -13.29
C CYS A 377 -29.39 21.72 -14.81
N ASN A 378 -29.73 20.62 -15.50
CA ASN A 378 -29.48 20.41 -16.93
C ASN A 378 -28.01 20.65 -17.35
N LEU A 379 -27.10 20.24 -16.47
CA LEU A 379 -25.64 20.37 -16.64
C LEU A 379 -24.94 19.01 -16.78
N SER A 380 -25.69 17.92 -16.85
CA SER A 380 -25.14 16.58 -17.10
C SER A 380 -24.39 16.56 -18.42
N PRO A 381 -23.24 15.88 -18.52
CA PRO A 381 -22.60 15.67 -19.80
C PRO A 381 -23.60 14.93 -20.70
N THR A 382 -23.93 15.52 -21.83
CA THR A 382 -24.65 14.79 -22.89
C THR A 382 -23.73 13.67 -23.35
N ALA A 383 -24.21 12.43 -23.33
CA ALA A 383 -23.50 11.32 -23.96
C ALA A 383 -23.15 11.72 -25.39
N PRO A 384 -21.90 11.46 -25.87
CA PRO A 384 -21.53 11.75 -27.25
C PRO A 384 -22.39 10.97 -28.26
#